data_1bb42c6387b3d875d45d9bbfc8c188db
#
_entry.id   1bb42c6387b3d875d45d9bbfc8c188db
#
_cell.length_a   1.000
_cell.length_b   1.000
_cell.length_c   1.000
_cell.angle_alpha   90.00
_cell.angle_beta   90.00
_cell.angle_gamma   90.00
#
_symmetry.space_group_name_H-M   'P 1'
#
loop_
_entity.id
_entity.type
_entity.pdbx_description
1 polymer ?
#
loop_
_entity_poly.entity_id
_entity_poly.type
_entity_poly.pdbx_seq_one_letter_code
_entity_poly.pdbx_strand_id
1 'polypeptide(L)'
;MSIRPIITFKAGICEVDQSSKPYKVKPSPRSGYIYLYQASDDDLLHFCWRERSVPADQPELDLTMIPGDGTFVPVEPSSDTPTARTQGRIFVLKFESSSTRHLFWLQSHPQSSSGDAAWLSPRDRKIGEIVNNLLQGDEVDVNAELASVRNGGGPGRRDTDGDESMEDAQGHGGDRTEPGSGGAGADATGGDVRDEGEEAREGGSDGARA
;
A
#
# COMPACT_ATOMS: atom_id res chain seq x y z
N MET A 1 -18.19 12.59 -0.46
CA MET A 1 -17.30 13.08 -1.54
C MET A 1 -16.34 11.96 -1.89
N SER A 2 -16.02 11.73 -3.16
CA SER A 2 -15.06 10.69 -3.54
C SER A 2 -13.65 11.26 -3.46
N ILE A 3 -12.86 10.77 -2.52
CA ILE A 3 -11.45 11.14 -2.38
C ILE A 3 -10.67 10.50 -3.54
N ARG A 4 -9.87 11.30 -4.25
CA ARG A 4 -8.94 10.83 -5.29
C ARG A 4 -7.51 11.03 -4.80
N PRO A 5 -6.84 9.98 -4.31
CA PRO A 5 -5.47 10.09 -3.87
C PRO A 5 -4.52 10.43 -5.02
N ILE A 6 -3.57 11.34 -4.77
CA ILE A 6 -2.44 11.62 -5.65
C ILE A 6 -1.42 10.48 -5.57
N ILE A 7 -1.19 9.98 -4.36
CA ILE A 7 -0.33 8.82 -4.09
C ILE A 7 -0.92 8.00 -2.95
N THR A 8 -0.79 6.68 -3.02
CA THR A 8 -1.16 5.74 -1.96
C THR A 8 -0.08 4.66 -1.82
N PHE A 9 0.31 4.32 -0.61
CA PHE A 9 1.27 3.25 -0.36
C PHE A 9 1.08 2.59 1.01
N LYS A 10 1.52 1.34 1.12
CA LYS A 10 1.38 0.51 2.34
C LYS A 10 2.32 1.00 3.44
N ALA A 11 1.76 1.48 4.54
CA ALA A 11 2.52 1.95 5.70
C ALA A 11 1.75 1.76 7.00
N GLY A 12 2.48 1.56 8.08
CA GLY A 12 1.96 1.51 9.44
C GLY A 12 2.50 2.63 10.30
N ILE A 13 1.81 2.95 11.37
CA ILE A 13 2.24 3.94 12.37
C ILE A 13 3.30 3.32 13.28
N CYS A 14 4.24 4.13 13.75
CA CYS A 14 5.18 3.75 14.79
C CYS A 14 4.86 4.47 16.11
N GLU A 15 5.02 3.76 17.21
CA GLU A 15 4.96 4.30 18.56
C GLU A 15 6.38 4.67 19.03
N VAL A 16 6.50 5.78 19.77
CA VAL A 16 7.76 6.21 20.36
C VAL A 16 7.75 5.90 21.84
N ASP A 17 8.57 4.96 22.25
CA ASP A 17 8.79 4.63 23.66
C ASP A 17 9.78 5.62 24.28
N GLN A 18 9.26 6.51 25.10
CA GLN A 18 10.03 7.56 25.77
C GLN A 18 10.52 7.16 27.17
N SER A 19 10.33 5.90 27.57
CA SER A 19 10.72 5.40 28.89
C SER A 19 12.23 5.36 29.12
N SER A 20 13.02 5.35 28.04
CA SER A 20 14.49 5.32 28.09
C SER A 20 15.11 6.21 27.02
N LYS A 21 16.31 6.72 27.27
CA LYS A 21 17.12 7.40 26.24
C LYS A 21 18.24 6.46 25.77
N PRO A 22 18.47 6.32 24.46
CA PRO A 22 17.72 6.91 23.35
C PRO A 22 16.29 6.34 23.25
N TYR A 23 15.36 7.16 22.76
CA TYR A 23 13.97 6.75 22.54
C TYR A 23 13.91 5.59 21.54
N LYS A 24 13.02 4.62 21.80
CA LYS A 24 12.84 3.46 20.93
C LYS A 24 11.61 3.68 20.05
N VAL A 25 11.77 3.45 18.76
CA VAL A 25 10.68 3.47 17.80
C VAL A 25 10.20 2.03 17.60
N LYS A 26 8.90 1.79 17.85
CA LYS A 26 8.26 0.48 17.72
C LYS A 26 7.21 0.54 16.62
N PRO A 27 7.38 -0.20 15.51
CA PRO A 27 6.35 -0.33 14.49
C PRO A 27 5.10 -0.99 15.09
N SER A 28 3.93 -0.38 14.89
CA SER A 28 2.64 -1.01 15.20
C SER A 28 2.35 -2.10 14.18
N PRO A 29 1.80 -3.27 14.57
CA PRO A 29 1.50 -4.37 13.66
C PRO A 29 0.28 -4.10 12.77
N ARG A 30 -0.45 -3.00 13.01
CA ARG A 30 -1.63 -2.65 12.22
C ARG A 30 -1.28 -2.39 10.76
N SER A 31 -2.01 -3.05 9.86
CA SER A 31 -1.85 -2.86 8.42
C SER A 31 -2.55 -1.59 7.97
N GLY A 32 -1.85 -0.70 7.29
CA GLY A 32 -2.41 0.58 6.87
C GLY A 32 -1.95 1.06 5.51
N TYR A 33 -2.53 2.19 5.11
CA TYR A 33 -2.13 2.97 3.95
C TYR A 33 -1.87 4.42 4.37
N ILE A 34 -0.78 5.00 3.87
CA ILE A 34 -0.66 6.45 3.74
C ILE A 34 -1.18 6.82 2.36
N TYR A 35 -1.96 7.88 2.30
CA TYR A 35 -2.38 8.49 1.04
C TYR A 35 -2.44 10.01 1.17
N LEU A 36 -2.14 10.68 0.06
CA LEU A 36 -2.22 12.12 -0.05
C LEU A 36 -3.25 12.49 -1.10
N TYR A 37 -4.09 13.47 -0.81
CA TYR A 37 -5.05 14.01 -1.76
C TYR A 37 -5.16 15.52 -1.59
N GLN A 38 -5.58 16.20 -2.64
CA GLN A 38 -5.91 17.63 -2.58
C GLN A 38 -7.41 17.76 -2.37
N ALA A 39 -7.78 18.47 -1.33
CA ALA A 39 -9.19 18.73 -1.05
C ALA A 39 -9.72 19.80 -2.01
N SER A 40 -10.99 19.63 -2.45
CA SER A 40 -11.61 20.51 -3.43
C SER A 40 -12.22 21.79 -2.83
N ASP A 41 -12.31 21.87 -1.52
CA ASP A 41 -12.94 22.97 -0.78
C ASP A 41 -11.94 24.04 -0.34
N ASP A 42 -10.70 23.66 -0.07
CA ASP A 42 -9.64 24.57 0.37
C ASP A 42 -8.37 24.52 -0.49
N ASP A 43 -8.31 23.63 -1.49
CA ASP A 43 -7.16 23.36 -2.35
C ASP A 43 -5.88 22.96 -1.60
N LEU A 44 -6.00 22.56 -0.32
CA LEU A 44 -4.87 22.13 0.47
C LEU A 44 -4.61 20.63 0.31
N LEU A 45 -3.36 20.26 0.49
CA LEU A 45 -2.92 18.87 0.51
C LEU A 45 -3.26 18.27 1.88
N HIS A 46 -3.86 17.09 1.87
CA HIS A 46 -4.11 16.27 3.03
C HIS A 46 -3.16 15.09 3.06
N PHE A 47 -2.49 14.90 4.19
CA PHE A 47 -1.69 13.71 4.48
C PHE A 47 -2.48 12.82 5.43
N CYS A 48 -2.88 11.65 4.96
CA CYS A 48 -3.76 10.75 5.69
C CYS A 48 -3.14 9.39 5.94
N TRP A 49 -3.51 8.78 7.07
CA TRP A 49 -3.28 7.37 7.33
C TRP A 49 -4.58 6.69 7.75
N ARG A 50 -4.83 5.49 7.23
CA ARG A 50 -5.96 4.65 7.61
C ARG A 50 -5.55 3.19 7.74
N GLU A 51 -6.30 2.41 8.49
CA GLU A 51 -6.21 0.94 8.38
C GLU A 51 -6.70 0.46 7.01
N ARG A 52 -6.17 -0.67 6.54
CA ARG A 52 -6.55 -1.21 5.20
C ARG A 52 -8.00 -1.61 5.11
N SER A 53 -8.60 -2.03 6.23
CA SER A 53 -10.02 -2.41 6.33
C SER A 53 -10.98 -1.23 6.32
N VAL A 54 -10.47 -0.01 6.51
CA VAL A 54 -11.29 1.21 6.64
C VAL A 54 -11.32 1.95 5.31
N PRO A 55 -12.48 2.50 4.89
CA PRO A 55 -12.59 3.29 3.66
C PRO A 55 -11.73 4.57 3.68
N ALA A 56 -11.40 5.11 2.50
CA ALA A 56 -10.53 6.28 2.37
C ALA A 56 -11.13 7.59 2.91
N ASP A 57 -12.44 7.66 3.05
CA ASP A 57 -13.17 8.79 3.64
C ASP A 57 -13.23 8.77 5.18
N GLN A 58 -12.61 7.78 5.81
CA GLN A 58 -12.56 7.63 7.26
C GLN A 58 -11.12 7.39 7.75
N PRO A 59 -10.19 8.34 7.51
CA PRO A 59 -8.82 8.20 8.00
C PRO A 59 -8.77 8.31 9.52
N GLU A 60 -7.85 7.58 10.14
CA GLU A 60 -7.54 7.74 11.58
C GLU A 60 -6.67 8.97 11.81
N LEU A 61 -5.78 9.28 10.85
CA LEU A 61 -4.96 10.49 10.83
C LEU A 61 -5.27 11.26 9.56
N ASP A 62 -5.66 12.52 9.71
CA ASP A 62 -5.87 13.48 8.63
C ASP A 62 -5.18 14.78 9.02
N LEU A 63 -4.16 15.16 8.27
CA LEU A 63 -3.37 16.35 8.50
C LEU A 63 -3.44 17.25 7.27
N THR A 64 -4.02 18.44 7.44
CA THR A 64 -3.98 19.50 6.43
C THR A 64 -2.57 20.07 6.37
N MET A 65 -1.96 20.02 5.19
CA MET A 65 -0.56 20.40 4.99
C MET A 65 -0.45 21.76 4.37
N ILE A 66 0.26 22.66 5.05
CA ILE A 66 0.65 23.95 4.51
C ILE A 66 1.92 23.76 3.67
N PRO A 67 1.97 24.20 2.42
CA PRO A 67 3.16 24.07 1.59
C PRO A 67 4.42 24.60 2.29
N GLY A 68 5.48 23.79 2.31
CA GLY A 68 6.75 24.15 2.94
C GLY A 68 6.83 23.92 4.46
N ASP A 69 5.71 23.66 5.16
CA ASP A 69 5.75 23.41 6.62
C ASP A 69 6.13 21.95 6.95
N GLY A 70 5.76 20.99 6.11
CA GLY A 70 5.98 19.59 6.32
C GLY A 70 7.21 19.04 5.60
N THR A 71 7.97 18.13 6.22
CA THR A 71 9.01 17.35 5.57
C THR A 71 8.82 15.86 5.85
N PHE A 72 8.96 15.03 4.82
CA PHE A 72 8.83 13.57 4.91
C PHE A 72 10.13 12.91 4.47
N VAL A 73 10.90 12.42 5.42
CA VAL A 73 12.25 11.91 5.17
C VAL A 73 12.48 10.56 5.84
N PRO A 74 13.35 9.71 5.27
CA PRO A 74 13.72 8.45 5.92
C PRO A 74 14.49 8.71 7.22
N VAL A 75 14.26 7.85 8.21
CA VAL A 75 15.06 7.82 9.43
C VAL A 75 16.28 6.94 9.16
N GLU A 76 17.38 7.58 8.81
CA GLU A 76 18.66 6.89 8.60
C GLU A 76 19.47 6.91 9.91
N PRO A 77 20.19 5.82 10.23
CA PRO A 77 21.16 5.82 11.32
C PRO A 77 22.25 6.84 11.02
N SER A 78 22.43 7.83 11.88
CA SER A 78 23.56 8.75 11.78
C SER A 78 24.63 8.36 12.79
N SER A 79 25.89 8.69 12.48
CA SER A 79 27.03 8.46 13.39
C SER A 79 26.91 9.20 14.73
N ASP A 80 26.16 10.30 14.75
CA ASP A 80 26.05 11.20 15.91
C ASP A 80 24.85 10.90 16.81
N THR A 81 23.92 10.08 16.38
CA THR A 81 22.82 9.57 17.19
C THR A 81 22.86 8.05 17.17
N PRO A 82 23.24 7.38 18.28
CA PRO A 82 23.08 5.94 18.41
C PRO A 82 21.58 5.63 18.39
N THR A 83 21.02 5.52 17.21
CA THR A 83 19.65 5.08 17.00
C THR A 83 19.61 3.60 17.35
N ALA A 84 18.72 3.23 18.27
CA ALA A 84 18.34 1.83 18.40
C ALA A 84 18.02 1.33 16.98
N ARG A 85 18.61 0.20 16.57
CA ARG A 85 18.35 -0.40 15.26
C ARG A 85 16.84 -0.57 15.12
N THR A 86 16.23 0.29 14.33
CA THR A 86 14.83 0.12 13.94
C THR A 86 14.81 -1.04 12.94
N GLN A 87 14.13 -2.10 13.29
CA GLN A 87 13.85 -3.15 12.33
C GLN A 87 12.76 -2.63 11.40
N GLY A 88 13.16 -2.08 10.26
CA GLY A 88 12.21 -1.62 9.26
C GLY A 88 12.62 -0.31 8.58
N ARG A 89 11.95 -0.04 7.48
CA ARG A 89 12.11 1.17 6.66
C ARG A 89 11.21 2.25 7.23
N ILE A 90 11.77 3.13 8.04
CA ILE A 90 11.05 4.16 8.81
C ILE A 90 11.19 5.51 8.14
N PHE A 91 10.07 6.22 8.02
CA PHE A 91 10.00 7.62 7.61
C PHE A 91 9.46 8.46 8.76
N VAL A 92 9.89 9.71 8.82
CA VAL A 92 9.37 10.70 9.76
C VAL A 92 8.77 11.87 9.00
N LEU A 93 7.53 12.21 9.35
CA LEU A 93 6.90 13.47 9.01
C LEU A 93 7.18 14.46 10.13
N LYS A 94 7.82 15.58 9.78
CA LYS A 94 8.19 16.67 10.69
C LYS A 94 7.53 17.95 10.22
N PHE A 95 7.30 18.87 11.14
CA PHE A 95 6.76 20.18 10.87
C PHE A 95 7.75 21.26 11.31
N GLU A 96 7.92 22.31 10.48
CA GLU A 96 8.73 23.47 10.82
C GLU A 96 8.03 24.34 11.87
N SER A 97 6.70 24.43 11.78
CA SER A 97 5.86 25.22 12.69
C SER A 97 5.72 24.60 14.08
N SER A 98 6.07 23.32 14.26
CA SER A 98 5.91 22.62 15.54
C SER A 98 6.97 21.56 15.78
N SER A 99 7.05 21.08 17.03
CA SER A 99 7.90 19.95 17.38
C SER A 99 7.25 18.59 17.14
N THR A 100 6.04 18.55 16.58
CA THR A 100 5.28 17.33 16.32
C THR A 100 5.99 16.47 15.28
N ARG A 101 6.02 15.18 15.52
CA ARG A 101 6.64 14.19 14.63
C ARG A 101 5.75 12.96 14.57
N HIS A 102 5.48 12.51 13.34
CA HIS A 102 4.80 11.24 13.09
C HIS A 102 5.77 10.29 12.42
N LEU A 103 5.88 9.09 12.93
CA LEU A 103 6.78 8.07 12.37
C LEU A 103 5.94 6.96 11.75
N PHE A 104 6.37 6.54 10.56
CA PHE A 104 5.70 5.51 9.78
C PHE A 104 6.72 4.48 9.30
N TRP A 105 6.32 3.23 9.19
CA TRP A 105 7.13 2.18 8.62
C TRP A 105 6.49 1.62 7.36
N LEU A 106 7.29 1.36 6.34
CA LEU A 106 6.78 0.82 5.08
C LEU A 106 6.43 -0.66 5.24
N GLN A 107 5.26 -1.03 4.74
CA GLN A 107 4.71 -2.39 4.82
C GLN A 107 4.70 -3.12 3.47
N SER A 108 5.27 -2.53 2.41
CA SER A 108 5.56 -3.22 1.18
C SER A 108 6.67 -4.27 1.40
N HIS A 109 6.73 -5.28 0.55
CA HIS A 109 7.75 -6.32 0.66
C HIS A 109 9.17 -5.72 0.56
N PRO A 110 10.10 -6.09 1.46
CA PRO A 110 11.49 -5.64 1.37
C PRO A 110 12.16 -6.16 0.09
N GLN A 111 12.84 -5.28 -0.64
CA GLN A 111 13.55 -5.63 -1.88
C GLN A 111 15.06 -5.85 -1.66
N SER A 112 15.50 -5.99 -0.41
CA SER A 112 16.91 -6.22 -0.08
C SER A 112 17.35 -7.62 -0.51
N SER A 113 18.42 -7.70 -1.30
CA SER A 113 19.05 -8.97 -1.67
C SER A 113 19.81 -9.64 -0.52
N SER A 114 20.18 -8.86 0.50
CA SER A 114 20.88 -9.33 1.70
C SER A 114 19.95 -9.71 2.86
N GLY A 115 18.63 -9.54 2.68
CA GLY A 115 17.65 -9.76 3.75
C GLY A 115 17.60 -8.67 4.81
N ASP A 116 18.26 -7.52 4.59
CA ASP A 116 18.21 -6.38 5.51
C ASP A 116 16.83 -5.70 5.42
N ALA A 117 16.03 -5.86 6.47
CA ALA A 117 14.70 -5.28 6.56
C ALA A 117 14.69 -3.75 6.66
N ALA A 118 15.81 -3.14 7.02
CA ALA A 118 15.95 -1.68 7.15
C ALA A 118 16.44 -1.02 5.85
N TRP A 119 16.82 -1.83 4.84
CA TRP A 119 17.32 -1.30 3.58
C TRP A 119 16.21 -0.64 2.77
N LEU A 120 16.40 0.63 2.45
CA LEU A 120 15.49 1.40 1.60
C LEU A 120 15.80 1.15 0.13
N SER A 121 14.85 0.56 -0.58
CA SER A 121 14.95 0.36 -2.02
C SER A 121 14.93 1.68 -2.78
N PRO A 122 15.37 1.72 -4.06
CA PRO A 122 15.21 2.89 -4.92
C PRO A 122 13.74 3.36 -4.97
N ARG A 123 12.79 2.43 -4.99
CA ARG A 123 11.36 2.75 -4.95
C ARG A 123 10.94 3.39 -3.63
N ASP A 124 11.42 2.87 -2.48
CA ASP A 124 11.10 3.44 -1.18
C ASP A 124 11.62 4.88 -1.06
N ARG A 125 12.86 5.13 -1.54
CA ARG A 125 13.45 6.48 -1.57
C ARG A 125 12.65 7.41 -2.47
N LYS A 126 12.22 6.92 -3.64
CA LYS A 126 11.41 7.69 -4.57
C LYS A 126 10.03 8.04 -3.99
N ILE A 127 9.38 7.12 -3.27
CA ILE A 127 8.12 7.41 -2.54
C ILE A 127 8.36 8.54 -1.53
N GLY A 128 9.43 8.47 -0.75
CA GLY A 128 9.78 9.53 0.20
C GLY A 128 10.01 10.88 -0.48
N GLU A 129 10.74 10.91 -1.60
CA GLU A 129 11.00 12.10 -2.41
C GLU A 129 9.71 12.70 -2.98
N ILE A 130 8.84 11.88 -3.58
CA ILE A 130 7.54 12.31 -4.11
C ILE A 130 6.69 12.95 -3.01
N VAL A 131 6.55 12.28 -1.87
CA VAL A 131 5.76 12.82 -0.75
C VAL A 131 6.37 14.13 -0.27
N ASN A 132 7.70 14.20 -0.10
CA ASN A 132 8.36 15.42 0.34
C ASN A 132 8.13 16.58 -0.63
N ASN A 133 8.25 16.36 -1.95
CA ASN A 133 8.03 17.39 -2.97
C ASN A 133 6.56 17.88 -2.96
N LEU A 134 5.60 16.97 -2.83
CA LEU A 134 4.18 17.34 -2.68
C LEU A 134 3.96 18.21 -1.43
N LEU A 135 4.64 17.91 -0.31
CA LEU A 135 4.55 18.72 0.91
C LEU A 135 5.21 20.12 0.75
N GLN A 136 6.17 20.26 -0.16
CA GLN A 136 6.73 21.57 -0.52
C GLN A 136 5.80 22.38 -1.44
N GLY A 137 4.75 21.78 -1.97
CA GLY A 137 3.83 22.39 -2.91
C GLY A 137 4.25 22.24 -4.37
N ASP A 138 5.18 21.34 -4.65
CA ASP A 138 5.63 21.07 -6.01
C ASP A 138 4.59 20.22 -6.75
N GLU A 139 4.41 20.48 -8.05
CA GLU A 139 3.65 19.57 -8.92
C GLU A 139 4.50 18.37 -9.29
N VAL A 140 3.99 17.16 -9.00
CA VAL A 140 4.71 15.91 -9.22
C VAL A 140 3.89 14.97 -10.08
N ASP A 141 4.44 14.51 -11.22
CA ASP A 141 3.88 13.36 -11.93
C ASP A 141 4.31 12.06 -11.24
N VAL A 142 3.49 11.61 -10.30
CA VAL A 142 3.74 10.43 -9.48
C VAL A 142 3.96 9.18 -10.33
N ASN A 143 3.20 9.03 -11.41
CA ASN A 143 3.32 7.85 -12.29
C ASN A 143 4.65 7.84 -13.05
N ALA A 144 5.06 8.97 -13.61
CA ALA A 144 6.34 9.10 -14.29
C ALA A 144 7.50 8.87 -13.32
N GLU A 145 7.45 9.45 -12.13
CA GLU A 145 8.48 9.30 -11.11
C GLU A 145 8.63 7.85 -10.62
N LEU A 146 7.53 7.16 -10.34
CA LEU A 146 7.57 5.74 -9.95
C LEU A 146 7.99 4.82 -11.10
N ALA A 147 7.62 5.14 -12.35
CA ALA A 147 8.04 4.38 -13.51
C ALA A 147 9.56 4.47 -13.74
N SER A 148 10.18 5.61 -13.43
CA SER A 148 11.62 5.82 -13.58
C SER A 148 12.45 4.81 -12.79
N VAL A 149 12.01 4.46 -11.57
CA VAL A 149 12.71 3.48 -10.71
C VAL A 149 12.36 2.03 -11.03
N ARG A 150 11.22 1.76 -11.68
CA ARG A 150 10.89 0.41 -12.18
C ARG A 150 11.74 0.01 -13.38
N ASN A 151 12.03 0.96 -14.27
CA ASN A 151 12.80 0.72 -15.47
C ASN A 151 14.32 0.69 -15.22
N GLY A 152 14.81 1.20 -14.09
CA GLY A 152 16.23 1.17 -13.70
C GLY A 152 16.71 -0.15 -13.09
N GLY A 153 15.82 -1.08 -12.79
CA GLY A 153 16.13 -2.45 -12.38
C GLY A 153 16.25 -3.35 -13.60
N GLY A 154 17.46 -3.90 -13.87
CA GLY A 154 17.78 -4.70 -15.06
C GLY A 154 16.81 -5.84 -15.37
N PRO A 155 16.87 -6.42 -16.58
CA PRO A 155 15.89 -7.38 -17.08
C PRO A 155 16.02 -8.69 -16.31
N GLY A 156 15.07 -9.00 -15.42
CA GLY A 156 15.07 -10.32 -14.84
C GLY A 156 14.26 -10.62 -13.59
N ARG A 157 13.34 -9.79 -13.17
CA ARG A 157 12.33 -10.24 -12.19
C ARG A 157 10.97 -9.67 -12.57
N ARG A 158 10.08 -10.56 -12.99
CA ARG A 158 8.66 -10.29 -13.00
C ARG A 158 8.26 -10.19 -11.53
N ASP A 159 8.04 -8.97 -11.06
CA ASP A 159 7.43 -8.74 -9.78
C ASP A 159 5.99 -9.24 -9.87
N THR A 160 5.76 -10.39 -9.23
CA THR A 160 4.44 -11.00 -9.06
C THR A 160 3.66 -10.31 -7.93
N ASP A 161 4.05 -9.11 -7.54
CA ASP A 161 3.27 -8.27 -6.64
C ASP A 161 2.23 -7.47 -7.43
N GLY A 162 1.30 -8.22 -8.05
CA GLY A 162 0.18 -7.68 -8.82
C GLY A 162 -0.91 -7.02 -7.97
N ASP A 163 -0.61 -6.48 -6.80
CA ASP A 163 -1.61 -5.88 -5.92
C ASP A 163 -1.30 -4.42 -5.50
N GLU A 164 -0.40 -3.76 -6.22
CA GLU A 164 -0.14 -2.33 -6.00
C GLU A 164 -0.50 -1.46 -7.22
N SER A 165 -1.43 -1.94 -8.05
CA SER A 165 -2.05 -1.06 -9.02
C SER A 165 -3.03 -0.14 -8.30
N MET A 166 -2.96 1.14 -8.62
CA MET A 166 -3.93 2.17 -8.25
C MET A 166 -5.29 1.89 -8.91
N GLU A 167 -5.91 0.73 -8.63
CA GLU A 167 -7.16 0.34 -9.30
C GLU A 167 -8.41 1.08 -8.81
N ASP A 168 -8.29 1.95 -7.82
CA ASP A 168 -9.43 2.75 -7.37
C ASP A 168 -9.61 4.09 -8.11
N ALA A 169 -8.83 4.38 -9.16
CA ALA A 169 -8.91 5.64 -9.90
C ALA A 169 -9.53 5.54 -11.31
N GLN A 170 -10.14 4.42 -11.69
CA GLN A 170 -10.91 4.35 -12.94
C GLN A 170 -12.41 4.41 -12.69
N GLY A 171 -12.91 5.64 -12.58
CA GLY A 171 -14.30 5.97 -12.85
C GLY A 171 -14.64 5.62 -14.29
N HIS A 172 -15.40 4.55 -14.45
CA HIS A 172 -15.99 4.13 -15.72
C HIS A 172 -17.04 5.16 -16.16
N GLY A 173 -16.71 5.95 -17.15
CA GLY A 173 -17.62 6.79 -17.88
C GLY A 173 -17.29 6.74 -19.35
N GLY A 174 -18.03 5.96 -20.12
CA GLY A 174 -17.84 5.89 -21.58
C GLY A 174 -18.71 4.86 -22.23
N ASP A 175 -20.01 5.17 -22.28
CA ASP A 175 -20.98 4.65 -23.24
C ASP A 175 -20.40 4.67 -24.66
N ARG A 176 -20.30 3.52 -25.34
CA ARG A 176 -20.25 3.40 -26.78
C ARG A 176 -21.02 2.16 -27.24
N THR A 177 -22.22 2.43 -27.68
CA THR A 177 -23.04 1.67 -28.59
C THR A 177 -22.25 0.95 -29.67
N GLU A 178 -22.60 -0.31 -29.83
CA GLU A 178 -22.44 -1.18 -31.00
C GLU A 178 -22.97 -0.55 -32.32
N PRO A 179 -22.59 -1.05 -33.52
CA PRO A 179 -23.16 -2.32 -33.95
C PRO A 179 -22.29 -3.19 -34.90
N GLY A 180 -22.56 -4.46 -34.88
CA GLY A 180 -22.73 -5.17 -36.13
C GLY A 180 -21.76 -6.24 -36.56
N SER A 181 -22.32 -7.39 -36.77
CA SER A 181 -22.07 -8.38 -37.84
C SER A 181 -21.11 -9.53 -37.56
N GLY A 182 -21.68 -10.71 -37.29
CA GLY A 182 -21.88 -11.72 -38.33
C GLY A 182 -20.75 -12.76 -38.36
N GLY A 183 -21.07 -14.01 -38.05
CA GLY A 183 -20.18 -15.14 -38.33
C GLY A 183 -20.69 -16.42 -37.67
N ALA A 184 -21.63 -17.07 -38.34
CA ALA A 184 -22.05 -18.43 -37.99
C ALA A 184 -20.94 -19.45 -38.26
N GLY A 185 -20.84 -20.45 -37.38
CA GLY A 185 -20.05 -21.64 -37.59
C GLY A 185 -20.58 -22.73 -36.68
N ALA A 186 -21.32 -23.61 -37.34
CA ALA A 186 -21.99 -24.77 -36.77
C ALA A 186 -21.02 -25.92 -36.47
N ASP A 187 -21.61 -26.90 -35.80
CA ASP A 187 -21.21 -28.32 -35.68
C ASP A 187 -20.22 -28.70 -34.58
N ALA A 188 -20.45 -29.74 -33.88
CA ALA A 188 -21.41 -30.82 -33.87
C ALA A 188 -21.12 -31.71 -32.66
N THR A 189 -22.18 -32.31 -32.14
CA THR A 189 -22.28 -33.67 -31.60
C THR A 189 -21.31 -34.02 -30.44
N GLY A 190 -21.81 -34.41 -29.31
CA GLY A 190 -22.67 -35.56 -29.02
C GLY A 190 -21.96 -36.41 -28.00
N GLY A 191 -22.70 -36.85 -27.00
CA GLY A 191 -22.17 -37.83 -26.03
C GLY A 191 -22.80 -37.67 -24.68
N ASP A 192 -23.98 -37.86 -24.58
CA ASP A 192 -24.89 -38.75 -23.87
C ASP A 192 -24.23 -40.00 -23.29
N VAL A 193 -24.58 -40.34 -22.05
CA VAL A 193 -24.76 -41.62 -21.40
C VAL A 193 -24.54 -41.42 -19.90
N ARG A 194 -25.60 -41.39 -19.06
CA ARG A 194 -26.20 -42.47 -18.30
C ARG A 194 -25.15 -43.26 -17.49
N ASP A 195 -25.33 -43.59 -16.27
CA ASP A 195 -26.48 -44.14 -15.59
C ASP A 195 -26.14 -44.38 -14.10
N GLU A 196 -27.12 -44.18 -13.26
CA GLU A 196 -27.54 -44.92 -12.09
C GLU A 196 -26.55 -45.84 -11.32
N GLY A 197 -26.68 -45.76 -10.02
CA GLY A 197 -26.20 -46.77 -9.10
C GLY A 197 -26.41 -46.40 -7.65
N GLU A 198 -27.66 -46.52 -7.21
CA GLU A 198 -28.05 -46.73 -5.81
C GLU A 198 -27.17 -47.80 -5.16
N GLU A 199 -26.93 -47.68 -3.90
CA GLU A 199 -27.43 -48.56 -2.86
C GLU A 199 -26.74 -48.31 -1.50
N ALA A 200 -27.60 -48.19 -0.56
CA ALA A 200 -27.42 -48.21 0.88
C ALA A 200 -26.69 -49.49 1.37
N ARG A 201 -26.01 -49.35 2.51
CA ARG A 201 -26.08 -50.35 3.58
C ARG A 201 -25.68 -49.79 4.95
N GLU A 202 -26.65 -49.91 5.78
CA GLU A 202 -26.61 -49.91 7.24
C GLU A 202 -25.75 -51.01 7.84
N GLY A 203 -25.45 -50.82 9.09
CA GLY A 203 -25.17 -51.90 10.06
C GLY A 203 -23.83 -51.70 10.73
N GLY A 204 -23.70 -51.46 12.02
CA GLY A 204 -24.22 -52.07 13.19
C GLY A 204 -23.11 -51.94 14.20
N SER A 205 -23.36 -51.25 15.31
CA SER A 205 -23.54 -51.80 16.63
C SER A 205 -22.37 -52.58 17.26
N ASP A 206 -22.05 -52.14 18.47
CA ASP A 206 -21.61 -52.92 19.65
C ASP A 206 -20.12 -53.07 19.94
N GLY A 207 -19.82 -52.76 21.20
CA GLY A 207 -18.81 -53.42 21.94
C GLY A 207 -18.14 -52.62 23.06
N ALA A 208 -18.80 -52.60 24.18
CA ALA A 208 -18.35 -52.16 25.49
C ALA A 208 -17.20 -53.01 26.09
N ARG A 209 -16.60 -52.48 27.16
CA ARG A 209 -15.76 -53.05 28.24
C ARG A 209 -14.25 -53.09 27.93
N ALA A 210 -13.41 -52.65 28.82
CA ALA A 210 -13.33 -52.66 30.27
C ALA A 210 -12.45 -51.49 30.76
#